data_84a369f9e09a70fd0360b2a1493c0954
#
_entry.id   84a369f9e09a70fd0360b2a1493c0954
#
_cell.length_a   1.000
_cell.length_b   1.000
_cell.length_c   1.000
_cell.angle_alpha   90.00
_cell.angle_beta   90.00
_cell.angle_gamma   90.00
#
_symmetry.space_group_name_H-M   'P 1'
#
loop_
_entity.id
_entity.type
_entity.pdbx_description
1 polymer ?
#
loop_
_entity_poly.entity_id
_entity_poly.type
_entity_poly.pdbx_seq_one_letter_code
_entity_poly.pdbx_strand_id
1 'polypeptide(L)'
;MIVVTGATGTIGRALIKELGGAARAVVRRAEQGEELGCDYVVGDLERPESIPLGPGDRLFLNSGLWPGFVRAHQAVIDHAAAAGVAQVVTVSVRGVTSSSLLGFGMHGQVDEHLKASGVPWSILAPVGFMQNLAGDVDEEGRIFGSYGRGRVGYIDARDIGAVAAVLLARPVGADATYELTGPVAPTQDEVAAELTRTLGRPVRYVDLPVEEAATHLEKRGMPAQAARDLSRLMSQIGDGRWASTTTTVADILGRQPRSLREFLG
;
A
#
# COMPACT_ATOMS: atom_id res chain seq x y z
N MET A 1 2.09 -22.67 -5.92
CA MET A 1 1.04 -21.74 -6.42
C MET A 1 1.29 -20.35 -5.82
N ILE A 2 0.72 -19.28 -6.41
CA ILE A 2 0.74 -17.93 -5.81
C ILE A 2 -0.65 -17.65 -5.26
N VAL A 3 -0.76 -17.50 -3.94
CA VAL A 3 -2.00 -17.19 -3.23
C VAL A 3 -2.03 -15.70 -2.89
N VAL A 4 -3.11 -14.99 -3.23
CA VAL A 4 -3.20 -13.53 -3.14
C VAL A 4 -4.36 -13.14 -2.23
N THR A 5 -4.07 -12.57 -1.06
CA THR A 5 -5.07 -11.93 -0.22
C THR A 5 -5.22 -10.44 -0.58
N GLY A 6 -6.34 -9.81 -0.18
CA GLY A 6 -6.62 -8.44 -0.61
C GLY A 6 -6.74 -8.27 -2.13
N ALA A 7 -7.05 -9.35 -2.84
CA ALA A 7 -7.11 -9.44 -4.31
C ALA A 7 -8.06 -8.41 -4.96
N THR A 8 -9.13 -8.02 -4.27
CA THR A 8 -10.12 -7.05 -4.74
C THR A 8 -9.71 -5.59 -4.53
N GLY A 9 -8.64 -5.35 -3.75
CA GLY A 9 -8.10 -4.01 -3.51
C GLY A 9 -7.25 -3.49 -4.68
N THR A 10 -6.84 -2.23 -4.61
CA THR A 10 -6.09 -1.55 -5.67
C THR A 10 -4.79 -2.27 -6.05
N ILE A 11 -3.96 -2.64 -5.07
CA ILE A 11 -2.70 -3.36 -5.30
C ILE A 11 -3.00 -4.81 -5.73
N GLY A 12 -3.96 -5.47 -5.07
CA GLY A 12 -4.30 -6.86 -5.38
C GLY A 12 -4.80 -7.05 -6.81
N ARG A 13 -5.68 -6.16 -7.30
CA ARG A 13 -6.14 -6.17 -8.71
C ARG A 13 -4.98 -5.96 -9.69
N ALA A 14 -4.06 -5.04 -9.37
CA ALA A 14 -2.87 -4.82 -10.18
C ALA A 14 -1.98 -6.07 -10.22
N LEU A 15 -1.75 -6.70 -9.08
CA LEU A 15 -0.97 -7.94 -8.96
C LEU A 15 -1.61 -9.10 -9.74
N ILE A 16 -2.93 -9.32 -9.58
CA ILE A 16 -3.65 -10.38 -10.32
C ILE A 16 -3.51 -10.18 -11.84
N LYS A 17 -3.60 -8.93 -12.30
CA LYS A 17 -3.42 -8.60 -13.72
C LYS A 17 -2.02 -8.96 -14.22
N GLU A 18 -0.97 -8.70 -13.44
CA GLU A 18 0.42 -9.01 -13.79
C GLU A 18 0.70 -10.54 -13.77
N LEU A 19 0.10 -11.25 -12.82
CA LEU A 19 0.27 -12.71 -12.68
C LEU A 19 -0.55 -13.52 -13.68
N GLY A 20 -1.63 -12.95 -14.23
CA GLY A 20 -2.54 -13.66 -15.11
C GLY A 20 -3.11 -14.91 -14.44
N GLY A 21 -3.14 -16.04 -15.14
CA GLY A 21 -3.67 -17.32 -14.64
C GLY A 21 -2.81 -18.03 -13.57
N ALA A 22 -1.67 -17.46 -13.16
CA ALA A 22 -0.78 -18.09 -12.17
C ALA A 22 -1.19 -17.82 -10.71
N ALA A 23 -2.21 -16.99 -10.49
CA ALA A 23 -2.66 -16.56 -9.16
C ALA A 23 -3.96 -17.24 -8.74
N ARG A 24 -4.06 -17.55 -7.45
CA ARG A 24 -5.31 -17.87 -6.76
C ARG A 24 -5.68 -16.75 -5.82
N ALA A 25 -6.79 -16.07 -6.09
CA ALA A 25 -7.30 -15.00 -5.24
C ALA A 25 -8.01 -15.57 -4.01
N VAL A 26 -7.77 -14.98 -2.83
CA VAL A 26 -8.59 -15.20 -1.64
C VAL A 26 -9.60 -14.07 -1.56
N VAL A 27 -10.87 -14.40 -1.58
CA VAL A 27 -11.99 -13.46 -1.57
C VAL A 27 -12.98 -13.82 -0.47
N ARG A 28 -13.71 -12.85 0.05
CA ARG A 28 -14.70 -13.10 1.10
C ARG A 28 -16.05 -13.62 0.57
N ARG A 29 -16.33 -13.40 -0.72
CA ARG A 29 -17.55 -13.83 -1.40
C ARG A 29 -17.20 -14.27 -2.82
N ALA A 30 -17.91 -15.29 -3.33
CA ALA A 30 -17.66 -15.89 -4.65
C ALA A 30 -17.77 -14.87 -5.80
N GLU A 31 -18.76 -13.96 -5.74
CA GLU A 31 -19.00 -12.94 -6.75
C GLU A 31 -17.74 -12.05 -6.96
N GLN A 32 -17.00 -11.78 -5.89
CA GLN A 32 -15.76 -11.01 -5.95
C GLN A 32 -14.65 -11.76 -6.73
N GLY A 33 -14.62 -13.10 -6.63
CA GLY A 33 -13.69 -13.95 -7.37
C GLY A 33 -14.02 -14.01 -8.86
N GLU A 34 -15.30 -14.15 -9.17
CA GLU A 34 -15.79 -14.15 -10.56
C GLU A 34 -15.43 -12.85 -11.29
N GLU A 35 -15.56 -11.69 -10.62
CA GLU A 35 -15.17 -10.38 -11.15
C GLU A 35 -13.66 -10.24 -11.44
N LEU A 36 -12.81 -11.01 -10.75
CA LEU A 36 -11.36 -10.94 -10.95
C LEU A 36 -10.88 -11.71 -12.17
N GLY A 37 -11.67 -12.66 -12.68
CA GLY A 37 -11.34 -13.45 -13.85
C GLY A 37 -10.12 -14.37 -13.68
N CYS A 38 -9.81 -14.78 -12.44
CA CYS A 38 -8.73 -15.71 -12.11
C CYS A 38 -9.26 -16.83 -11.19
N ASP A 39 -8.42 -17.85 -10.94
CA ASP A 39 -8.74 -18.88 -9.92
C ASP A 39 -8.93 -18.21 -8.54
N TYR A 40 -9.92 -18.67 -7.79
CA TYR A 40 -10.21 -18.10 -6.48
C TYR A 40 -10.69 -19.12 -5.46
N VAL A 41 -10.58 -18.74 -4.20
CA VAL A 41 -11.16 -19.45 -3.06
C VAL A 41 -11.87 -18.45 -2.14
N VAL A 42 -12.98 -18.88 -1.56
CA VAL A 42 -13.64 -18.12 -0.50
C VAL A 42 -12.91 -18.37 0.81
N GLY A 43 -12.32 -17.33 1.38
CA GLY A 43 -11.53 -17.39 2.60
C GLY A 43 -11.53 -16.06 3.34
N ASP A 44 -11.10 -16.12 4.61
CA ASP A 44 -11.11 -14.98 5.52
C ASP A 44 -9.80 -14.92 6.31
N LEU A 45 -9.17 -13.76 6.40
CA LEU A 45 -7.95 -13.56 7.18
C LEU A 45 -8.18 -13.80 8.69
N GLU A 46 -9.39 -13.62 9.19
CA GLU A 46 -9.74 -13.95 10.58
C GLU A 46 -9.89 -15.47 10.83
N ARG A 47 -9.90 -16.26 9.76
CA ARG A 47 -9.94 -17.73 9.78
C ARG A 47 -8.82 -18.27 8.85
N PRO A 48 -7.56 -18.24 9.29
CA PRO A 48 -6.39 -18.59 8.45
C PRO A 48 -6.51 -19.95 7.78
N GLU A 49 -7.15 -20.92 8.44
CA GLU A 49 -7.40 -22.27 7.94
C GLU A 49 -8.30 -22.30 6.69
N SER A 50 -9.05 -21.23 6.42
CA SER A 50 -9.83 -21.07 5.20
C SER A 50 -9.00 -20.68 3.98
N ILE A 51 -7.73 -20.34 4.18
CA ILE A 51 -6.78 -19.98 3.15
C ILE A 51 -5.94 -21.22 2.83
N PRO A 52 -6.15 -21.87 1.67
CA PRO A 52 -5.43 -23.10 1.32
C PRO A 52 -3.98 -22.76 0.99
N LEU A 53 -3.08 -23.10 1.87
CA LEU A 53 -1.63 -22.97 1.73
C LEU A 53 -0.98 -24.35 1.86
N GLY A 54 0.05 -24.60 1.06
CA GLY A 54 0.80 -25.83 1.09
C GLY A 54 2.31 -25.63 0.85
N PRO A 55 3.11 -26.70 0.99
CA PRO A 55 4.55 -26.61 0.77
C PRO A 55 4.89 -26.07 -0.61
N GLY A 56 5.79 -25.09 -0.64
CA GLY A 56 6.24 -24.46 -1.89
C GLY A 56 5.31 -23.38 -2.45
N ASP A 57 4.12 -23.17 -1.89
CA ASP A 57 3.25 -22.04 -2.25
C ASP A 57 3.93 -20.70 -1.88
N ARG A 58 3.49 -19.62 -2.51
CA ARG A 58 3.91 -18.26 -2.20
C ARG A 58 2.69 -17.43 -1.87
N LEU A 59 2.77 -16.66 -0.80
CA LEU A 59 1.66 -15.86 -0.30
C LEU A 59 1.94 -14.37 -0.52
N PHE A 60 1.01 -13.69 -1.19
CA PHE A 60 0.89 -12.23 -1.11
C PHE A 60 -0.11 -11.88 -0.01
N LEU A 61 0.39 -11.35 1.11
CA LEU A 61 -0.43 -11.00 2.26
C LEU A 61 -0.69 -9.49 2.30
N ASN A 62 -1.90 -9.09 1.98
CA ASN A 62 -2.33 -7.70 1.99
C ASN A 62 -3.82 -7.58 2.30
N SER A 63 -4.22 -6.46 2.88
CA SER A 63 -5.62 -6.08 3.09
C SER A 63 -5.75 -4.59 3.40
N GLY A 64 -6.98 -4.07 3.52
CA GLY A 64 -7.22 -2.80 4.17
C GLY A 64 -7.00 -2.89 5.69
N LEU A 65 -6.92 -1.77 6.38
CA LEU A 65 -6.79 -1.71 7.84
C LEU A 65 -8.17 -1.83 8.53
N TRP A 66 -8.21 -2.61 9.61
CA TRP A 66 -9.37 -2.72 10.52
C TRP A 66 -8.89 -3.10 11.94
N PRO A 67 -9.72 -3.04 12.99
CA PRO A 67 -9.29 -3.33 14.37
C PRO A 67 -8.66 -4.71 14.59
N GLY A 68 -9.00 -5.73 13.78
CA GLY A 68 -8.45 -7.08 13.83
C GLY A 68 -7.19 -7.31 12.98
N PHE A 69 -6.70 -6.31 12.26
CA PHE A 69 -5.65 -6.42 11.25
C PHE A 69 -4.39 -7.14 11.75
N VAL A 70 -3.81 -6.70 12.87
CA VAL A 70 -2.55 -7.27 13.39
C VAL A 70 -2.72 -8.76 13.70
N ARG A 71 -3.73 -9.09 14.51
CA ARG A 71 -4.00 -10.48 14.91
C ARG A 71 -4.24 -11.39 13.70
N ALA A 72 -5.05 -10.93 12.75
CA ALA A 72 -5.38 -11.73 11.56
C ALA A 72 -4.14 -11.95 10.67
N HIS A 73 -3.33 -10.91 10.42
CA HIS A 73 -2.12 -11.05 9.62
C HIS A 73 -1.09 -11.95 10.30
N GLN A 74 -0.88 -11.81 11.60
CA GLN A 74 0.02 -12.68 12.38
C GLN A 74 -0.43 -14.15 12.31
N ALA A 75 -1.73 -14.41 12.49
CA ALA A 75 -2.28 -15.76 12.41
C ALA A 75 -2.14 -16.37 11.00
N VAL A 76 -2.28 -15.56 9.93
CA VAL A 76 -2.03 -16.02 8.56
C VAL A 76 -0.54 -16.30 8.32
N ILE A 77 0.37 -15.50 8.89
CA ILE A 77 1.82 -15.75 8.83
C ILE A 77 2.16 -17.07 9.53
N ASP A 78 1.61 -17.32 10.72
CA ASP A 78 1.82 -18.57 11.45
C ASP A 78 1.27 -19.78 10.68
N HIS A 79 0.09 -19.63 10.06
CA HIS A 79 -0.48 -20.66 9.18
C HIS A 79 0.42 -20.92 7.95
N ALA A 80 0.96 -19.87 7.33
CA ALA A 80 1.90 -19.98 6.22
C ALA A 80 3.19 -20.71 6.62
N ALA A 81 3.73 -20.39 7.80
CA ALA A 81 4.90 -21.07 8.36
C ALA A 81 4.63 -22.57 8.58
N ALA A 82 3.52 -22.90 9.21
CA ALA A 82 3.11 -24.29 9.46
C ALA A 82 2.86 -25.07 8.16
N ALA A 83 2.35 -24.42 7.11
CA ALA A 83 2.11 -25.01 5.80
C ALA A 83 3.38 -25.18 4.96
N GLY A 84 4.52 -24.61 5.37
CA GLY A 84 5.78 -24.70 4.64
C GLY A 84 5.79 -23.89 3.34
N VAL A 85 5.15 -22.71 3.32
CA VAL A 85 5.19 -21.84 2.13
C VAL A 85 6.60 -21.40 1.81
N ALA A 86 6.92 -21.23 0.54
CA ALA A 86 8.25 -20.84 0.09
C ALA A 86 8.57 -19.37 0.38
N GLN A 87 7.56 -18.50 0.44
CA GLN A 87 7.75 -17.07 0.65
C GLN A 87 6.44 -16.36 1.04
N VAL A 88 6.55 -15.36 1.90
CA VAL A 88 5.50 -14.36 2.13
C VAL A 88 5.97 -13.01 1.60
N VAL A 89 5.18 -12.40 0.72
CA VAL A 89 5.34 -11.02 0.26
C VAL A 89 4.22 -10.18 0.88
N THR A 90 4.55 -9.13 1.62
CA THR A 90 3.55 -8.26 2.27
C THR A 90 3.74 -6.80 1.87
N VAL A 91 2.67 -6.01 2.03
CA VAL A 91 2.72 -4.56 1.86
C VAL A 91 2.70 -3.89 3.23
N SER A 92 3.70 -3.07 3.46
CA SER A 92 3.88 -2.27 4.67
C SER A 92 3.91 -0.78 4.31
N VAL A 93 4.65 0.03 5.06
CA VAL A 93 4.88 1.46 4.80
C VAL A 93 6.34 1.79 5.07
N ARG A 94 6.91 2.70 4.31
CA ARG A 94 8.31 3.12 4.45
C ARG A 94 8.58 3.70 5.85
N GLY A 95 9.59 3.14 6.51
CA GLY A 95 10.08 3.63 7.81
C GLY A 95 9.13 3.43 8.97
N VAL A 96 8.20 2.48 8.90
CA VAL A 96 7.31 2.16 10.03
C VAL A 96 8.01 1.36 11.11
N THR A 97 7.51 1.54 12.33
CA THR A 97 7.78 0.73 13.51
C THR A 97 6.47 0.39 14.21
N SER A 98 6.48 -0.54 15.14
CA SER A 98 5.29 -0.89 15.95
C SER A 98 4.72 0.30 16.76
N SER A 99 5.48 1.36 16.96
CA SER A 99 5.08 2.60 17.64
C SER A 99 4.63 3.73 16.70
N SER A 100 4.59 3.51 15.39
CA SER A 100 4.18 4.54 14.43
C SER A 100 2.71 4.94 14.60
N LEU A 101 2.40 6.19 14.23
CA LEU A 101 1.04 6.74 14.29
C LEU A 101 0.07 6.02 13.35
N LEU A 102 -1.21 6.13 13.63
CA LEU A 102 -2.30 5.53 12.86
C LEU A 102 -2.13 4.00 12.71
N GLY A 103 -2.71 3.47 11.66
CA GLY A 103 -2.53 2.08 11.24
C GLY A 103 -1.11 1.71 10.81
N PHE A 104 -0.18 2.67 10.72
CA PHE A 104 1.21 2.37 10.39
C PHE A 104 1.90 1.54 11.47
N GLY A 105 1.61 1.79 12.75
CA GLY A 105 2.08 0.92 13.83
C GLY A 105 1.56 -0.51 13.72
N MET A 106 0.37 -0.71 13.15
CA MET A 106 -0.17 -2.05 12.88
C MET A 106 0.67 -2.78 11.84
N HIS A 107 1.10 -2.09 10.76
CA HIS A 107 2.04 -2.66 9.79
C HIS A 107 3.38 -3.00 10.43
N GLY A 108 3.94 -2.12 11.28
CA GLY A 108 5.18 -2.38 11.99
C GLY A 108 5.11 -3.66 12.86
N GLN A 109 4.01 -3.88 13.58
CA GLN A 109 3.80 -5.10 14.35
C GLN A 109 3.74 -6.37 13.48
N VAL A 110 3.09 -6.28 12.31
CA VAL A 110 3.05 -7.40 11.34
C VAL A 110 4.44 -7.66 10.75
N ASP A 111 5.20 -6.62 10.40
CA ASP A 111 6.55 -6.74 9.87
C ASP A 111 7.50 -7.41 10.88
N GLU A 112 7.44 -7.01 12.16
CA GLU A 112 8.23 -7.63 13.23
C GLU A 112 7.88 -9.12 13.40
N HIS A 113 6.60 -9.48 13.37
CA HIS A 113 6.15 -10.86 13.45
C HIS A 113 6.61 -11.70 12.25
N LEU A 114 6.47 -11.16 11.02
CA LEU A 114 6.91 -11.84 9.80
C LEU A 114 8.42 -12.11 9.83
N LYS A 115 9.22 -11.12 10.23
CA LYS A 115 10.68 -11.25 10.35
C LYS A 115 11.09 -12.34 11.36
N ALA A 116 10.29 -12.56 12.39
CA ALA A 116 10.53 -13.57 13.41
C ALA A 116 9.96 -14.96 13.07
N SER A 117 9.15 -15.09 12.02
CA SER A 117 8.38 -16.31 11.72
C SER A 117 9.21 -17.48 11.17
N GLY A 118 10.41 -17.21 10.67
CA GLY A 118 11.24 -18.21 9.97
C GLY A 118 10.82 -18.51 8.52
N VAL A 119 9.73 -17.92 8.02
CA VAL A 119 9.34 -18.03 6.61
C VAL A 119 10.18 -17.03 5.80
N PRO A 120 10.72 -17.38 4.62
CA PRO A 120 11.34 -16.40 3.73
C PRO A 120 10.38 -15.28 3.37
N TRP A 121 10.83 -14.02 3.42
CA TRP A 121 9.94 -12.88 3.28
C TRP A 121 10.45 -11.77 2.36
N SER A 122 9.51 -10.99 1.85
CA SER A 122 9.76 -9.71 1.18
C SER A 122 8.72 -8.70 1.62
N ILE A 123 9.17 -7.57 2.18
CA ILE A 123 8.29 -6.49 2.63
C ILE A 123 8.37 -5.36 1.60
N LEU A 124 7.23 -5.04 0.98
CA LEU A 124 7.09 -3.89 0.12
C LEU A 124 6.73 -2.68 0.99
N ALA A 125 7.60 -1.68 1.02
CA ALA A 125 7.47 -0.50 1.85
C ALA A 125 7.27 0.78 0.99
N PRO A 126 6.06 0.98 0.42
CA PRO A 126 5.75 2.19 -0.31
C PRO A 126 5.64 3.42 0.59
N VAL A 127 5.59 4.58 -0.05
CA VAL A 127 5.19 5.87 0.52
C VAL A 127 3.72 6.18 0.14
N GLY A 128 3.33 7.43 0.00
CA GLY A 128 1.97 7.80 -0.42
C GLY A 128 1.56 7.23 -1.78
N PHE A 129 0.29 6.89 -1.95
CA PHE A 129 -0.25 6.35 -3.21
C PHE A 129 -0.82 7.47 -4.09
N MET A 130 -0.52 7.43 -5.38
CA MET A 130 -1.10 8.36 -6.37
C MET A 130 -2.62 8.25 -6.43
N GLN A 131 -3.17 7.06 -6.18
CA GLN A 131 -4.61 6.77 -6.19
C GLN A 131 -5.41 7.63 -5.21
N ASN A 132 -4.78 8.14 -4.15
CA ASN A 132 -5.47 8.96 -3.15
C ASN A 132 -5.61 10.43 -3.59
N LEU A 133 -4.74 10.91 -4.49
CA LEU A 133 -4.58 12.33 -4.79
C LEU A 133 -5.82 12.97 -5.44
N ALA A 134 -6.47 12.27 -6.36
CA ALA A 134 -7.64 12.82 -7.06
C ALA A 134 -8.88 12.95 -6.14
N GLY A 135 -9.01 12.05 -5.15
CA GLY A 135 -10.09 12.07 -4.17
C GLY A 135 -9.99 13.17 -3.11
N ASP A 136 -8.83 13.81 -3.01
CA ASP A 136 -8.58 14.87 -2.03
C ASP A 136 -9.00 16.27 -2.53
N VAL A 137 -9.36 16.41 -3.83
CA VAL A 137 -9.79 17.67 -4.43
C VAL A 137 -11.26 17.93 -4.13
N ASP A 138 -11.57 19.03 -3.45
CA ASP A 138 -12.95 19.43 -3.18
C ASP A 138 -13.65 20.07 -4.40
N GLU A 139 -14.91 20.46 -4.23
CA GLU A 139 -15.72 21.05 -5.31
C GLU A 139 -15.14 22.39 -5.82
N GLU A 140 -14.48 23.16 -4.93
CA GLU A 140 -13.82 24.42 -5.26
C GLU A 140 -12.39 24.27 -5.77
N GLY A 141 -11.93 23.03 -5.99
CA GLY A 141 -10.60 22.75 -6.50
C GLY A 141 -9.49 22.91 -5.45
N ARG A 142 -9.77 22.66 -4.16
CA ARG A 142 -8.80 22.77 -3.08
C ARG A 142 -8.38 21.40 -2.57
N ILE A 143 -7.10 21.27 -2.23
CA ILE A 143 -6.54 20.15 -1.48
C ILE A 143 -6.07 20.71 -0.15
N PHE A 144 -6.52 20.14 0.95
CA PHE A 144 -6.13 20.57 2.29
C PHE A 144 -5.18 19.59 2.96
N GLY A 145 -4.20 20.10 3.71
CA GLY A 145 -3.29 19.29 4.48
C GLY A 145 -2.33 20.13 5.30
N SER A 146 -1.43 19.48 6.01
CA SER A 146 -0.39 20.11 6.84
C SER A 146 1.01 19.72 6.35
N TYR A 147 1.21 19.62 5.05
CA TYR A 147 2.49 19.20 4.48
C TYR A 147 3.53 20.31 4.40
N GLY A 148 3.12 21.59 4.58
CA GLY A 148 3.99 22.71 4.31
C GLY A 148 4.57 22.64 2.89
N ARG A 149 5.89 22.68 2.80
CA ARG A 149 6.65 22.50 1.55
C ARG A 149 7.24 21.09 1.42
N GLY A 150 6.76 20.14 2.23
CA GLY A 150 7.21 18.75 2.21
C GLY A 150 7.00 18.09 0.86
N ARG A 151 7.91 17.16 0.56
CA ARG A 151 7.91 16.38 -0.68
C ARG A 151 7.57 14.93 -0.41
N VAL A 152 6.81 14.31 -1.28
CA VAL A 152 6.42 12.89 -1.16
C VAL A 152 6.68 12.17 -2.47
N GLY A 153 7.44 11.08 -2.42
CA GLY A 153 7.73 10.23 -3.57
C GLY A 153 6.54 9.32 -3.93
N TYR A 154 5.36 9.90 -4.19
CA TYR A 154 4.13 9.16 -4.50
C TYR A 154 4.36 8.07 -5.53
N ILE A 155 3.83 6.86 -5.26
CA ILE A 155 3.92 5.72 -6.14
C ILE A 155 2.55 5.29 -6.67
N ASP A 156 2.51 4.82 -7.90
CA ASP A 156 1.33 4.16 -8.46
C ASP A 156 1.21 2.74 -7.91
N ALA A 157 0.05 2.38 -7.39
CA ALA A 157 -0.22 1.04 -6.88
C ALA A 157 -0.04 -0.07 -7.95
N ARG A 158 -0.13 0.28 -9.25
CA ARG A 158 0.18 -0.64 -10.34
C ARG A 158 1.66 -1.05 -10.35
N ASP A 159 2.57 -0.16 -9.96
CA ASP A 159 4.00 -0.48 -9.84
C ASP A 159 4.28 -1.35 -8.62
N ILE A 160 3.55 -1.16 -7.52
CA ILE A 160 3.63 -2.04 -6.34
C ILE A 160 3.19 -3.46 -6.72
N GLY A 161 2.06 -3.59 -7.44
CA GLY A 161 1.57 -4.89 -7.93
C GLY A 161 2.56 -5.57 -8.88
N ALA A 162 3.16 -4.81 -9.81
CA ALA A 162 4.16 -5.33 -10.74
C ALA A 162 5.44 -5.81 -10.01
N VAL A 163 5.94 -5.04 -9.02
CA VAL A 163 7.07 -5.46 -8.19
C VAL A 163 6.73 -6.73 -7.42
N ALA A 164 5.54 -6.81 -6.81
CA ALA A 164 5.08 -8.01 -6.10
C ALA A 164 5.06 -9.23 -7.05
N ALA A 165 4.56 -9.06 -8.28
CA ALA A 165 4.51 -10.14 -9.28
C ALA A 165 5.90 -10.70 -9.60
N VAL A 166 6.89 -9.83 -9.83
CA VAL A 166 8.28 -10.24 -10.08
C VAL A 166 8.87 -10.97 -8.87
N LEU A 167 8.67 -10.47 -7.65
CA LEU A 167 9.18 -11.11 -6.44
C LEU A 167 8.55 -12.48 -6.19
N LEU A 168 7.26 -12.62 -6.51
CA LEU A 168 6.52 -13.88 -6.37
C LEU A 168 6.82 -14.89 -7.50
N ALA A 169 7.32 -14.46 -8.65
CA ALA A 169 7.62 -15.33 -9.79
C ALA A 169 9.08 -15.80 -9.83
N ARG A 170 10.05 -14.95 -9.42
CA ARG A 170 11.49 -15.28 -9.44
C ARG A 170 11.88 -16.24 -8.32
N PRO A 171 13.06 -16.90 -8.39
CA PRO A 171 13.59 -17.66 -7.26
C PRO A 171 13.58 -16.83 -5.97
N VAL A 172 13.25 -17.47 -4.84
CA VAL A 172 13.24 -16.80 -3.53
C VAL A 172 14.64 -16.28 -3.24
N GLY A 173 14.76 -14.98 -3.02
CA GLY A 173 16.00 -14.31 -2.68
C GLY A 173 16.20 -14.23 -1.16
N ALA A 174 17.17 -13.44 -0.74
CA ALA A 174 17.35 -13.09 0.67
C ALA A 174 16.16 -12.24 1.17
N ASP A 175 15.86 -12.37 2.45
CA ASP A 175 14.88 -11.55 3.15
C ASP A 175 15.20 -10.07 3.02
N ALA A 176 14.27 -9.28 2.53
CA ALA A 176 14.50 -7.85 2.26
C ALA A 176 13.27 -7.00 2.36
N THR A 177 13.46 -5.75 2.78
CA THR A 177 12.47 -4.67 2.68
C THR A 177 12.78 -3.83 1.44
N TYR A 178 11.80 -3.69 0.57
CA TYR A 178 11.88 -2.94 -0.68
C TYR A 178 11.16 -1.61 -0.54
N GLU A 179 11.91 -0.53 -0.36
CA GLU A 179 11.33 0.82 -0.35
C GLU A 179 10.91 1.20 -1.77
N LEU A 180 9.63 1.50 -1.95
CA LEU A 180 9.03 1.77 -3.26
C LEU A 180 8.56 3.22 -3.35
N THR A 181 9.05 3.94 -4.36
CA THR A 181 8.69 5.32 -4.64
C THR A 181 8.38 5.53 -6.12
N GLY A 182 7.69 6.61 -6.43
CA GLY A 182 7.64 7.13 -7.79
C GLY A 182 8.99 7.71 -8.23
N PRO A 183 9.08 8.22 -9.47
CA PRO A 183 10.33 8.68 -10.06
C PRO A 183 10.81 10.01 -9.47
N VAL A 184 9.90 10.79 -8.91
CA VAL A 184 10.15 12.11 -8.30
C VAL A 184 9.33 12.27 -7.02
N ALA A 185 9.74 13.19 -6.16
CA ALA A 185 9.00 13.57 -4.97
C ALA A 185 8.45 15.00 -5.13
N PRO A 186 7.19 15.17 -5.60
CA PRO A 186 6.58 16.48 -5.72
C PRO A 186 6.19 17.08 -4.37
N THR A 187 6.08 18.41 -4.31
CA THR A 187 5.32 19.12 -3.26
C THR A 187 3.83 19.03 -3.55
N GLN A 188 2.98 19.42 -2.58
CA GLN A 188 1.53 19.46 -2.79
C GLN A 188 1.11 20.51 -3.84
N ASP A 189 1.86 21.63 -3.97
CA ASP A 189 1.64 22.61 -5.05
C ASP A 189 1.95 22.02 -6.43
N GLU A 190 3.01 21.23 -6.55
CA GLU A 190 3.36 20.52 -7.79
C GLU A 190 2.31 19.45 -8.14
N VAL A 191 1.77 18.74 -7.13
CA VAL A 191 0.63 17.82 -7.31
C VAL A 191 -0.61 18.57 -7.79
N ALA A 192 -0.97 19.69 -7.16
CA ALA A 192 -2.11 20.53 -7.53
C ALA A 192 -2.00 21.05 -8.98
N ALA A 193 -0.77 21.43 -9.42
CA ALA A 193 -0.51 21.84 -10.78
C ALA A 193 -0.74 20.71 -11.80
N GLU A 194 -0.35 19.46 -11.49
CA GLU A 194 -0.64 18.30 -12.35
C GLU A 194 -2.15 18.02 -12.40
N LEU A 195 -2.85 18.06 -11.25
CA LEU A 195 -4.30 17.87 -11.20
C LEU A 195 -5.06 18.96 -11.95
N THR A 196 -4.58 20.21 -11.90
CA THR A 196 -5.15 21.33 -12.71
C THR A 196 -5.14 20.99 -14.20
N ARG A 197 -4.01 20.46 -14.70
CA ARG A 197 -3.89 20.10 -16.12
C ARG A 197 -4.82 18.95 -16.50
N THR A 198 -4.90 17.93 -15.65
CA THR A 198 -5.72 16.73 -15.93
C THR A 198 -7.21 16.99 -15.79
N LEU A 199 -7.63 17.72 -14.76
CA LEU A 199 -9.06 18.00 -14.51
C LEU A 199 -9.61 19.15 -15.37
N GLY A 200 -8.74 19.91 -16.07
CA GLY A 200 -9.13 21.05 -16.88
C GLY A 200 -9.76 22.21 -16.09
N ARG A 201 -9.56 22.24 -14.76
CA ARG A 201 -10.03 23.29 -13.86
C ARG A 201 -8.96 23.60 -12.81
N PRO A 202 -8.91 24.83 -12.27
CA PRO A 202 -7.92 25.21 -11.27
C PRO A 202 -8.01 24.30 -10.03
N VAL A 203 -6.84 23.77 -9.63
CA VAL A 203 -6.64 23.06 -8.36
C VAL A 203 -5.51 23.75 -7.60
N ARG A 204 -5.66 23.92 -6.29
CA ARG A 204 -4.64 24.53 -5.43
C ARG A 204 -4.52 23.79 -4.12
N TYR A 205 -3.31 23.73 -3.59
CA TYR A 205 -3.04 23.26 -2.24
C TYR A 205 -3.31 24.41 -1.24
N VAL A 206 -3.89 24.06 -0.10
CA VAL A 206 -4.13 24.94 1.04
C VAL A 206 -3.46 24.31 2.25
N ASP A 207 -2.31 24.87 2.62
CA ASP A 207 -1.60 24.44 3.82
C ASP A 207 -2.31 24.93 5.07
N LEU A 208 -2.56 24.03 6.01
CA LEU A 208 -3.23 24.33 7.26
C LEU A 208 -2.34 23.97 8.45
N PRO A 209 -2.41 24.73 9.55
CA PRO A 209 -1.88 24.26 10.83
C PRO A 209 -2.48 22.90 11.21
N VAL A 210 -1.73 22.07 11.92
CA VAL A 210 -2.11 20.68 12.25
C VAL A 210 -3.51 20.56 12.84
N GLU A 211 -3.87 21.44 13.79
CA GLU A 211 -5.18 21.40 14.44
C GLU A 211 -6.34 21.82 13.51
N GLU A 212 -6.08 22.76 12.59
CA GLU A 212 -7.07 23.14 11.58
C GLU A 212 -7.28 22.04 10.52
N ALA A 213 -6.20 21.39 10.10
CA ALA A 213 -6.27 20.25 9.20
C ALA A 213 -7.02 19.08 9.86
N ALA A 214 -6.78 18.80 11.14
CA ALA A 214 -7.53 17.80 11.89
C ALA A 214 -9.04 18.14 11.92
N THR A 215 -9.38 19.39 12.25
CA THR A 215 -10.78 19.86 12.22
C THR A 215 -11.41 19.71 10.84
N HIS A 216 -10.66 19.98 9.76
CA HIS A 216 -11.15 19.81 8.39
C HIS A 216 -11.46 18.33 8.08
N LEU A 217 -10.57 17.41 8.47
CA LEU A 217 -10.76 15.97 8.30
C LEU A 217 -11.95 15.44 9.12
N GLU A 218 -12.14 15.93 10.34
CA GLU A 218 -13.29 15.60 11.19
C GLU A 218 -14.62 16.00 10.53
N LYS A 219 -14.70 17.19 9.94
CA LYS A 219 -15.86 17.65 9.20
C LYS A 219 -16.19 16.78 7.98
N ARG A 220 -15.21 16.10 7.41
CA ARG A 220 -15.36 15.12 6.34
C ARG A 220 -15.69 13.70 6.85
N GLY A 221 -15.92 13.54 8.14
CA GLY A 221 -16.37 12.28 8.75
C GLY A 221 -15.25 11.41 9.32
N MET A 222 -14.01 11.89 9.37
CA MET A 222 -12.92 11.13 10.00
C MET A 222 -13.05 11.17 11.52
N PRO A 223 -12.86 10.04 12.25
CA PRO A 223 -12.82 10.05 13.71
C PRO A 223 -11.74 11.00 14.25
N ALA A 224 -12.05 11.76 15.30
CA ALA A 224 -11.21 12.85 15.80
C ALA A 224 -9.76 12.45 16.09
N GLN A 225 -9.53 11.28 16.67
CA GLN A 225 -8.16 10.81 16.93
C GLN A 225 -7.41 10.51 15.62
N ALA A 226 -8.06 9.86 14.66
CA ALA A 226 -7.46 9.56 13.36
C ALA A 226 -7.15 10.84 12.58
N ALA A 227 -8.03 11.84 12.63
CA ALA A 227 -7.82 13.15 12.00
C ALA A 227 -6.59 13.87 12.57
N ARG A 228 -6.44 13.90 13.90
CA ARG A 228 -5.26 14.48 14.55
C ARG A 228 -3.97 13.74 14.19
N ASP A 229 -4.00 12.41 14.22
CA ASP A 229 -2.82 11.61 13.93
C ASP A 229 -2.41 11.74 12.46
N LEU A 230 -3.39 11.79 11.53
CA LEU A 230 -3.12 12.01 10.10
C LEU A 230 -2.53 13.41 9.85
N SER A 231 -3.09 14.45 10.47
CA SER A 231 -2.58 15.81 10.33
C SER A 231 -1.15 15.96 10.89
N ARG A 232 -0.83 15.31 12.01
CA ARG A 232 0.52 15.23 12.54
C ARG A 232 1.47 14.48 11.61
N LEU A 233 1.01 13.36 11.03
CA LEU A 233 1.80 12.62 10.05
C LEU A 233 2.11 13.48 8.83
N MET A 234 1.13 14.21 8.28
CA MET A 234 1.33 15.14 7.17
C MET A 234 2.39 16.18 7.51
N SER A 235 2.34 16.75 8.72
CA SER A 235 3.34 17.72 9.21
C SER A 235 4.74 17.11 9.32
N GLN A 236 4.85 15.87 9.81
CA GLN A 236 6.14 15.16 9.87
C GLN A 236 6.73 14.84 8.48
N ILE A 237 5.89 14.70 7.46
CA ILE A 237 6.34 14.55 6.08
C ILE A 237 7.02 15.85 5.62
N GLY A 238 6.57 17.01 6.09
CA GLY A 238 7.20 18.31 5.88
C GLY A 238 8.68 18.35 6.25
N ASP A 239 9.12 17.53 7.21
CA ASP A 239 10.51 17.40 7.66
C ASP A 239 11.42 16.62 6.67
N GLY A 240 10.91 16.25 5.51
CA GLY A 240 11.69 15.64 4.41
C GLY A 240 11.85 14.11 4.48
N ARG A 241 11.27 13.44 5.47
CA ARG A 241 11.36 11.98 5.66
C ARG A 241 10.97 11.18 4.41
N TRP A 242 10.01 11.65 3.62
CA TRP A 242 9.47 10.98 2.43
C TRP A 242 9.88 11.64 1.11
N ALA A 243 10.84 12.57 1.18
CA ALA A 243 11.32 13.32 0.02
C ALA A 243 12.28 12.53 -0.88
N SER A 244 13.01 11.55 -0.30
CA SER A 244 13.96 10.77 -1.10
C SER A 244 13.25 9.72 -1.95
N THR A 245 13.68 9.58 -3.20
CA THR A 245 13.24 8.49 -4.11
C THR A 245 14.25 7.35 -4.12
N THR A 246 13.81 6.17 -4.55
CA THR A 246 14.64 4.96 -4.69
C THR A 246 14.63 4.49 -6.15
N THR A 247 15.63 3.71 -6.53
CA THR A 247 15.69 3.02 -7.83
C THR A 247 15.02 1.65 -7.81
N THR A 248 14.50 1.21 -6.67
CA THR A 248 14.02 -0.17 -6.43
C THR A 248 13.02 -0.63 -7.49
N VAL A 249 12.08 0.22 -7.89
CA VAL A 249 11.10 -0.13 -8.96
C VAL A 249 11.82 -0.37 -10.27
N ALA A 250 12.76 0.52 -10.65
CA ALA A 250 13.51 0.40 -11.90
C ALA A 250 14.44 -0.82 -11.89
N ASP A 251 15.07 -1.11 -10.77
CA ASP A 251 15.98 -2.25 -10.60
C ASP A 251 15.25 -3.59 -10.72
N ILE A 252 14.02 -3.67 -10.22
CA ILE A 252 13.22 -4.90 -10.25
C ILE A 252 12.46 -5.06 -11.57
N LEU A 253 11.89 -3.98 -12.11
CA LEU A 253 11.02 -4.05 -13.29
C LEU A 253 11.75 -3.81 -14.62
N GLY A 254 12.99 -3.32 -14.59
CA GLY A 254 13.74 -2.93 -15.80
C GLY A 254 13.16 -1.68 -16.49
N ARG A 255 12.28 -0.93 -15.85
CA ARG A 255 11.69 0.32 -16.31
C ARG A 255 11.49 1.31 -15.19
N GLN A 256 11.42 2.58 -15.49
CA GLN A 256 11.10 3.61 -14.50
C GLN A 256 9.71 3.39 -13.90
N PRO A 257 9.51 3.76 -12.61
CA PRO A 257 8.16 3.82 -12.03
C PRO A 257 7.31 4.85 -12.78
N ARG A 258 5.99 4.64 -12.81
CA ARG A 258 5.06 5.57 -13.43
C ARG A 258 5.12 6.93 -12.76
N SER A 259 5.14 7.97 -13.56
CA SER A 259 5.04 9.36 -13.09
C SER A 259 3.60 9.70 -12.72
N LEU A 260 3.40 10.77 -11.95
CA LEU A 260 2.07 11.30 -11.62
C LEU A 260 1.30 11.67 -12.91
N ARG A 261 1.97 12.18 -13.91
CA ARG A 261 1.38 12.50 -15.22
C ARG A 261 0.85 11.26 -15.93
N GLU A 262 1.62 10.17 -15.98
CA GLU A 262 1.20 8.91 -16.60
C GLU A 262 0.09 8.20 -15.78
N PHE A 263 0.01 8.48 -14.50
CA PHE A 263 -1.07 7.99 -13.66
C PHE A 263 -2.39 8.71 -13.94
N LEU A 264 -2.35 10.02 -14.12
CA LEU A 264 -3.51 10.88 -14.29
C LEU A 264 -4.02 10.94 -15.75
N GLY A 265 -3.18 10.67 -16.74
CA GLY A 265 -3.46 10.83 -18.17
C GLY A 265 -3.81 9.66 -18.92
#